data_d7184667097259056c6d03bd1c8aa62d
#
_entry.id   d7184667097259056c6d03bd1c8aa62d
#
_cell.length_a   1.000
_cell.length_b   1.000
_cell.length_c   1.000
_cell.angle_alpha   90.00
_cell.angle_beta   90.00
_cell.angle_gamma   90.00
#
_symmetry.space_group_name_H-M   'P 1'
#
loop_
_entity.id
_entity.type
_entity.pdbx_description
1 polymer ?
#
loop_
_entity_poly.entity_id
_entity_poly.type
_entity_poly.pdbx_seq_one_letter_code
_entity_poly.pdbx_strand_id
1 'polypeptide(L)'
;PESMPFLLKQGRHDELKAIVERLQPGFRPTASDHFALPSEDKADNATVGHLFHEGRGFSTIMFWVAFFMCLFMVYALSSWLTKLMASAGYSLGSALTFVLTLNFGAMIGAVGGGWLADRFHIKWVLFSMYVLAAISITLLGVKMPTEWLFFTVGLAGASTIGTQIVTYAYVGQCYPMGIRSTGIGFASGVGRSGAILAPIVIGTLVGMALPLQQNFIAIAIPAVIAAIAVAMINHSRSASAHHEDV
;
A
#
# COMPACT_ATOMS: atom_id res chain seq x y z
N PRO A 1 11.48 17.33 17.14
CA PRO A 1 10.43 18.31 17.41
C PRO A 1 9.08 17.61 17.39
N GLU A 2 8.22 17.99 18.34
CA GLU A 2 6.87 17.47 18.42
C GLU A 2 6.01 17.95 17.24
N SER A 3 4.94 17.23 16.90
CA SER A 3 4.10 17.63 15.77
C SER A 3 3.31 18.92 16.06
N MET A 4 3.15 19.80 15.06
CA MET A 4 2.40 21.05 15.21
C MET A 4 0.99 20.86 15.78
N PRO A 5 0.19 19.84 15.36
CA PRO A 5 -1.12 19.56 15.95
C PRO A 5 -1.07 19.20 17.44
N PHE A 6 -0.01 18.52 17.87
CA PHE A 6 0.15 18.14 19.28
C PHE A 6 0.48 19.36 20.15
N LEU A 7 1.38 20.24 19.69
CA LEU A 7 1.71 21.49 20.38
C LEU A 7 0.48 22.40 20.51
N LEU A 8 -0.32 22.47 19.45
CA LEU A 8 -1.56 23.25 19.47
C LEU A 8 -2.58 22.71 20.48
N LYS A 9 -2.75 21.37 20.55
CA LYS A 9 -3.60 20.71 21.55
C LYS A 9 -3.15 20.98 23.00
N GLN A 10 -1.85 21.12 23.24
CA GLN A 10 -1.28 21.43 24.54
C GLN A 10 -1.25 22.93 24.88
N GLY A 11 -1.65 23.80 23.94
CA GLY A 11 -1.59 25.26 24.15
C GLY A 11 -0.17 25.83 24.14
N ARG A 12 0.83 25.09 23.65
CA ARG A 12 2.24 25.51 23.58
C ARG A 12 2.49 26.37 22.34
N HIS A 13 1.83 27.53 22.30
CA HIS A 13 1.83 28.43 21.13
C HIS A 13 3.21 29.01 20.80
N ASP A 14 4.08 29.21 21.80
CA ASP A 14 5.42 29.79 21.57
C ASP A 14 6.34 28.84 20.81
N GLU A 15 6.27 27.56 21.11
CA GLU A 15 7.03 26.54 20.39
C GLU A 15 6.50 26.32 18.98
N LEU A 16 5.17 26.41 18.81
CA LEU A 16 4.54 26.35 17.51
C LEU A 16 5.01 27.51 16.61
N LYS A 17 5.03 28.74 17.15
CA LYS A 17 5.53 29.93 16.43
C LYS A 17 6.97 29.75 15.99
N ALA A 18 7.84 29.24 16.86
CA ALA A 18 9.25 28.99 16.53
C ALA A 18 9.42 27.94 15.40
N ILE A 19 8.53 26.94 15.34
CA ILE A 19 8.52 25.93 14.26
C ILE A 19 8.05 26.56 12.95
N VAL A 20 6.99 27.37 12.98
CA VAL A 20 6.44 28.05 11.79
C VAL A 20 7.46 29.02 11.19
N GLU A 21 8.13 29.83 12.00
CA GLU A 21 9.22 30.73 11.56
C GLU A 21 10.36 29.95 10.87
N ARG A 22 10.64 28.75 11.34
CA ARG A 22 11.70 27.88 10.80
C ARG A 22 11.32 27.23 9.47
N LEU A 23 10.03 26.90 9.30
CA LEU A 23 9.50 26.26 8.08
C LEU A 23 9.22 27.27 6.97
N GLN A 24 8.84 28.49 7.31
CA GLN A 24 8.50 29.54 6.36
C GLN A 24 9.29 30.83 6.67
N PRO A 25 10.56 30.91 6.21
CA PRO A 25 11.38 32.10 6.41
C PRO A 25 10.71 33.33 5.75
N GLY A 26 10.29 34.29 6.55
CA GLY A 26 9.57 35.48 6.09
C GLY A 26 8.17 35.64 6.68
N PHE A 27 7.56 34.61 7.17
CA PHE A 27 6.33 34.70 7.96
C PHE A 27 6.68 34.91 9.44
N ARG A 28 6.32 36.06 10.00
CA ARG A 28 6.48 36.36 11.42
C ARG A 28 5.11 36.35 12.10
N PRO A 29 4.81 35.26 12.85
CA PRO A 29 3.54 35.19 13.57
C PRO A 29 3.42 36.35 14.56
N THR A 30 2.33 37.11 14.48
CA THR A 30 1.99 38.16 15.42
C THR A 30 1.28 37.63 16.66
N ALA A 31 1.20 38.43 17.72
CA ALA A 31 0.51 38.02 18.95
C ALA A 31 -1.01 37.76 18.74
N SER A 32 -1.57 38.32 17.65
CA SER A 32 -2.98 38.17 17.26
C SER A 32 -3.26 36.98 16.34
N ASP A 33 -2.24 36.28 15.87
CA ASP A 33 -2.45 35.12 15.00
C ASP A 33 -2.89 33.91 15.82
N HIS A 34 -4.10 33.48 15.56
CA HIS A 34 -4.67 32.28 16.15
C HIS A 34 -4.45 31.10 15.22
N PHE A 35 -3.55 30.23 15.61
CA PHE A 35 -3.41 28.94 14.95
C PHE A 35 -4.59 28.05 15.36
N ALA A 36 -5.45 27.68 14.41
CA ALA A 36 -6.50 26.73 14.61
C ALA A 36 -6.15 25.45 13.83
N LEU A 37 -6.41 24.30 14.44
CA LEU A 37 -6.51 23.08 13.64
C LEU A 37 -7.70 23.28 12.67
N PRO A 38 -7.58 22.84 11.39
CA PRO A 38 -8.77 22.74 10.54
C PRO A 38 -9.82 22.02 11.38
N SER A 39 -11.03 22.59 11.50
CA SER A 39 -12.05 22.17 12.43
C SER A 39 -12.11 20.65 12.50
N GLU A 40 -11.56 20.08 13.57
CA GLU A 40 -11.93 18.73 13.97
C GLU A 40 -13.42 18.86 14.33
N ASP A 41 -14.30 18.58 13.38
CA ASP A 41 -15.63 18.13 13.73
C ASP A 41 -15.37 17.04 14.76
N LYS A 42 -15.82 17.31 15.99
CA LYS A 42 -15.51 16.56 17.19
C LYS A 42 -15.44 15.08 16.88
N ALA A 43 -14.23 14.52 16.91
CA ALA A 43 -14.00 13.09 16.78
C ALA A 43 -14.52 12.34 18.03
N ASP A 44 -15.68 12.78 18.53
CA ASP A 44 -16.50 12.02 19.46
C ASP A 44 -17.12 10.90 18.63
N ASN A 45 -16.49 9.74 18.71
CA ASN A 45 -16.85 8.51 18.04
C ASN A 45 -16.58 8.50 16.51
N ALA A 46 -15.31 8.40 16.09
CA ALA A 46 -14.95 8.03 14.73
C ALA A 46 -15.47 6.62 14.41
N THR A 47 -16.77 6.51 14.21
CA THR A 47 -17.47 5.27 13.92
C THR A 47 -17.15 4.88 12.47
N VAL A 48 -17.08 3.58 12.21
CA VAL A 48 -16.90 3.00 10.85
C VAL A 48 -17.86 3.63 9.84
N GLY A 49 -19.05 4.05 10.31
CA GLY A 49 -20.04 4.76 9.50
C GLY A 49 -19.50 6.01 8.81
N HIS A 50 -18.61 6.78 9.46
CA HIS A 50 -18.03 7.99 8.88
C HIS A 50 -17.13 7.72 7.67
N LEU A 51 -16.61 6.50 7.49
CA LEU A 51 -15.87 6.10 6.30
C LEU A 51 -16.76 6.05 5.04
N PHE A 52 -18.08 5.92 5.23
CA PHE A 52 -19.07 5.83 4.15
C PHE A 52 -19.80 7.14 3.87
N HIS A 53 -19.61 8.18 4.72
CA HIS A 53 -20.21 9.49 4.52
C HIS A 53 -19.59 10.25 3.35
N GLU A 54 -20.24 11.31 2.90
CA GLU A 54 -19.79 12.22 1.83
C GLU A 54 -19.51 11.51 0.49
N GLY A 55 -20.19 10.38 0.25
CA GLY A 55 -20.05 9.62 -1.00
C GLY A 55 -18.72 8.86 -1.15
N ARG A 56 -17.93 8.72 -0.06
CA ARG A 56 -16.68 7.96 -0.03
C ARG A 56 -16.88 6.45 0.07
N GLY A 57 -18.12 5.98 0.34
CA GLY A 57 -18.39 4.57 0.60
C GLY A 57 -17.88 3.62 -0.48
N PHE A 58 -18.06 3.97 -1.75
CA PHE A 58 -17.54 3.16 -2.86
C PHE A 58 -16.01 3.09 -2.84
N SER A 59 -15.32 4.22 -2.66
CA SER A 59 -13.85 4.27 -2.55
C SER A 59 -13.34 3.48 -1.34
N THR A 60 -14.05 3.53 -0.21
CA THR A 60 -13.73 2.74 0.99
C THR A 60 -13.77 1.24 0.71
N ILE A 61 -14.82 0.75 0.01
CA ILE A 61 -14.92 -0.66 -0.38
C ILE A 61 -13.79 -1.03 -1.34
N MET A 62 -13.48 -0.17 -2.31
CA MET A 62 -12.38 -0.42 -3.26
C MET A 62 -11.01 -0.47 -2.54
N PHE A 63 -10.78 0.35 -1.53
CA PHE A 63 -9.60 0.24 -0.68
C PHE A 63 -9.55 -1.09 0.07
N TRP A 64 -10.68 -1.54 0.64
CA TRP A 64 -10.73 -2.83 1.34
C TRP A 64 -10.43 -4.00 0.39
N VAL A 65 -10.98 -3.97 -0.82
CA VAL A 65 -10.65 -4.96 -1.87
C VAL A 65 -9.17 -4.89 -2.24
N ALA A 66 -8.64 -3.69 -2.48
CA ALA A 66 -7.23 -3.51 -2.83
C ALA A 66 -6.29 -4.03 -1.72
N PHE A 67 -6.58 -3.72 -0.45
CA PHE A 67 -5.80 -4.21 0.70
C PHE A 67 -5.89 -5.73 0.86
N PHE A 68 -7.10 -6.29 0.76
CA PHE A 68 -7.30 -7.75 0.83
C PHE A 68 -6.48 -8.46 -0.25
N MET A 69 -6.59 -8.02 -1.49
CA MET A 69 -5.88 -8.62 -2.63
C MET A 69 -4.37 -8.39 -2.55
N CYS A 70 -3.94 -7.21 -2.10
CA CYS A 70 -2.53 -6.90 -1.91
C CYS A 70 -1.88 -7.83 -0.88
N LEU A 71 -2.48 -7.93 0.31
CA LEU A 71 -1.94 -8.78 1.37
C LEU A 71 -2.07 -10.27 1.02
N PHE A 72 -3.14 -10.67 0.35
CA PHE A 72 -3.25 -12.02 -0.20
C PHE A 72 -2.05 -12.34 -1.10
N MET A 73 -1.78 -11.51 -2.10
CA MET A 73 -0.68 -11.69 -3.06
C MET A 73 0.69 -11.74 -2.37
N VAL A 74 0.97 -10.78 -1.47
CA VAL A 74 2.25 -10.71 -0.74
C VAL A 74 2.48 -11.96 0.10
N TYR A 75 1.47 -12.40 0.87
CA TYR A 75 1.61 -13.55 1.75
C TYR A 75 1.58 -14.88 0.99
N ALA A 76 0.84 -14.98 -0.12
CA ALA A 76 0.89 -16.13 -1.01
C ALA A 76 2.31 -16.31 -1.58
N LEU A 77 2.89 -15.24 -2.12
CA LEU A 77 4.22 -15.29 -2.70
C LEU A 77 5.29 -15.59 -1.64
N SER A 78 5.27 -14.89 -0.51
CA SER A 78 6.24 -15.09 0.57
C SER A 78 6.20 -16.48 1.17
N SER A 79 5.02 -17.10 1.28
CA SER A 79 4.87 -18.44 1.88
C SER A 79 5.21 -19.58 0.92
N TRP A 80 4.96 -19.40 -0.38
CA TRP A 80 5.00 -20.50 -1.34
C TRP A 80 6.12 -20.40 -2.36
N LEU A 81 6.80 -19.24 -2.49
CA LEU A 81 7.88 -19.06 -3.48
C LEU A 81 8.95 -20.14 -3.38
N THR A 82 9.48 -20.41 -2.18
CA THR A 82 10.52 -21.41 -1.96
C THR A 82 10.08 -22.79 -2.41
N LYS A 83 8.86 -23.21 -2.04
CA LYS A 83 8.31 -24.54 -2.38
C LYS A 83 8.05 -24.64 -3.89
N LEU A 84 7.49 -23.61 -4.50
CA LEU A 84 7.22 -23.57 -5.93
C LEU A 84 8.52 -23.62 -6.74
N MET A 85 9.56 -22.90 -6.32
CA MET A 85 10.87 -22.95 -6.98
C MET A 85 11.56 -24.31 -6.80
N ALA A 86 11.45 -24.91 -5.61
CA ALA A 86 11.96 -26.27 -5.38
C ALA A 86 11.22 -27.31 -6.27
N SER A 87 9.89 -27.20 -6.42
CA SER A 87 9.14 -28.07 -7.32
C SER A 87 9.45 -27.84 -8.80
N ALA A 88 9.97 -26.68 -9.16
CA ALA A 88 10.49 -26.36 -10.50
C ALA A 88 11.88 -26.97 -10.78
N GLY A 89 12.48 -27.64 -9.78
CA GLY A 89 13.78 -28.31 -9.91
C GLY A 89 14.98 -27.50 -9.43
N TYR A 90 14.76 -26.34 -8.80
CA TYR A 90 15.86 -25.57 -8.18
C TYR A 90 16.26 -26.15 -6.84
N SER A 91 17.55 -26.12 -6.50
CA SER A 91 18.04 -26.56 -5.18
C SER A 91 17.44 -25.70 -4.07
N LEU A 92 17.32 -26.25 -2.85
CA LEU A 92 16.80 -25.50 -1.70
C LEU A 92 17.62 -24.23 -1.41
N GLY A 93 18.94 -24.28 -1.59
CA GLY A 93 19.81 -23.12 -1.46
C GLY A 93 19.47 -22.00 -2.45
N SER A 94 19.26 -22.36 -3.72
CA SER A 94 18.82 -21.42 -4.75
C SER A 94 17.42 -20.88 -4.47
N ALA A 95 16.52 -21.71 -3.96
CA ALA A 95 15.16 -21.28 -3.61
C ALA A 95 15.15 -20.25 -2.47
N LEU A 96 16.04 -20.39 -1.48
CA LEU A 96 16.23 -19.39 -0.43
C LEU A 96 16.83 -18.08 -0.96
N THR A 97 17.75 -18.17 -1.94
CA THR A 97 18.32 -16.98 -2.59
C THR A 97 17.24 -16.18 -3.33
N PHE A 98 16.24 -16.85 -3.93
CA PHE A 98 15.09 -16.17 -4.54
C PHE A 98 14.29 -15.36 -3.50
N VAL A 99 14.12 -15.86 -2.27
CA VAL A 99 13.47 -15.10 -1.20
C VAL A 99 14.28 -13.87 -0.80
N LEU A 100 15.60 -13.97 -0.72
CA LEU A 100 16.47 -12.81 -0.51
C LEU A 100 16.32 -11.78 -1.62
N THR A 101 16.34 -12.23 -2.88
CA THR A 101 16.15 -11.36 -4.06
C THR A 101 14.77 -10.68 -4.04
N LEU A 102 13.72 -11.40 -3.65
CA LEU A 102 12.37 -10.85 -3.48
C LEU A 102 12.38 -9.70 -2.47
N ASN A 103 13.00 -9.90 -1.30
CA ASN A 103 13.05 -8.89 -0.25
C ASN A 103 13.93 -7.69 -0.64
N PHE A 104 15.04 -7.93 -1.33
CA PHE A 104 15.87 -6.85 -1.86
C PHE A 104 15.11 -6.01 -2.89
N GLY A 105 14.40 -6.67 -3.81
CA GLY A 105 13.48 -6.02 -4.73
C GLY A 105 12.41 -5.20 -3.99
N ALA A 106 11.85 -5.75 -2.91
CA ALA A 106 10.87 -5.07 -2.07
C ALA A 106 11.39 -3.74 -1.48
N MET A 107 12.65 -3.70 -1.03
CA MET A 107 13.28 -2.47 -0.54
C MET A 107 13.37 -1.42 -1.65
N ILE A 108 13.82 -1.81 -2.84
CA ILE A 108 13.90 -0.91 -4.00
C ILE A 108 12.49 -0.42 -4.38
N GLY A 109 11.52 -1.32 -4.41
CA GLY A 109 10.12 -1.00 -4.73
C GLY A 109 9.47 -0.06 -3.71
N ALA A 110 9.79 -0.21 -2.42
CA ALA A 110 9.29 0.67 -1.37
C ALA A 110 9.79 2.11 -1.55
N VAL A 111 11.10 2.27 -1.74
CA VAL A 111 11.74 3.58 -1.92
C VAL A 111 11.34 4.19 -3.27
N GLY A 112 11.46 3.41 -4.35
CA GLY A 112 11.16 3.86 -5.70
C GLY A 112 9.66 4.15 -5.90
N GLY A 113 8.79 3.30 -5.38
CA GLY A 113 7.34 3.49 -5.41
C GLY A 113 6.90 4.72 -4.62
N GLY A 114 7.48 4.95 -3.44
CA GLY A 114 7.26 6.16 -2.66
C GLY A 114 7.69 7.42 -3.43
N TRP A 115 8.91 7.42 -3.96
CA TRP A 115 9.42 8.55 -4.75
C TRP A 115 8.57 8.82 -6.01
N LEU A 116 8.11 7.77 -6.69
CA LEU A 116 7.20 7.91 -7.83
C LEU A 116 5.86 8.49 -7.39
N ALA A 117 5.32 8.03 -6.25
CA ALA A 117 4.05 8.50 -5.71
C ALA A 117 4.09 9.98 -5.28
N ASP A 118 5.26 10.48 -4.85
CA ASP A 118 5.46 11.89 -4.52
C ASP A 118 5.57 12.78 -5.78
N ARG A 119 5.99 12.20 -6.92
CA ARG A 119 6.23 12.95 -8.16
C ARG A 119 5.09 12.85 -9.16
N PHE A 120 4.29 11.80 -9.08
CA PHE A 120 3.18 11.53 -9.97
C PHE A 120 1.91 11.27 -9.16
N HIS A 121 0.76 11.27 -9.81
CA HIS A 121 -0.50 10.90 -9.14
C HIS A 121 -0.41 9.50 -8.55
N ILE A 122 -0.46 9.40 -7.23
CA ILE A 122 -0.30 8.15 -6.46
C ILE A 122 -1.23 7.03 -6.95
N LYS A 123 -2.45 7.36 -7.39
CA LYS A 123 -3.41 6.41 -7.95
C LYS A 123 -2.83 5.65 -9.16
N TRP A 124 -2.23 6.38 -10.12
CA TRP A 124 -1.72 5.79 -11.34
C TRP A 124 -0.39 5.05 -11.11
N VAL A 125 0.42 5.54 -10.18
CA VAL A 125 1.61 4.82 -9.74
C VAL A 125 1.20 3.48 -9.13
N LEU A 126 0.22 3.48 -8.25
CA LEU A 126 -0.28 2.27 -7.60
C LEU A 126 -0.87 1.28 -8.63
N PHE A 127 -1.69 1.79 -9.56
CA PHE A 127 -2.22 0.98 -10.66
C PHE A 127 -1.11 0.31 -11.47
N SER A 128 -0.10 1.08 -11.90
CA SER A 128 1.04 0.54 -12.68
C SER A 128 1.85 -0.49 -11.90
N MET A 129 2.04 -0.29 -10.60
CA MET A 129 2.73 -1.25 -9.73
C MET A 129 1.93 -2.56 -9.61
N TYR A 130 0.60 -2.52 -9.48
CA TYR A 130 -0.22 -3.74 -9.47
C TYR A 130 -0.20 -4.48 -10.81
N VAL A 131 -0.24 -3.75 -11.93
CA VAL A 131 -0.10 -4.35 -13.26
C VAL A 131 1.28 -5.01 -13.41
N LEU A 132 2.34 -4.32 -12.96
CA LEU A 132 3.70 -4.87 -12.97
C LEU A 132 3.82 -6.13 -12.08
N ALA A 133 3.14 -6.15 -10.93
CA ALA A 133 3.06 -7.31 -10.05
C ALA A 133 2.38 -8.49 -10.76
N ALA A 134 1.25 -8.26 -11.42
CA ALA A 134 0.55 -9.31 -12.17
C ALA A 134 1.42 -9.92 -13.27
N ILE A 135 2.12 -9.07 -14.03
CA ILE A 135 3.02 -9.51 -15.10
C ILE A 135 4.21 -10.29 -14.54
N SER A 136 4.92 -9.71 -13.56
CA SER A 136 6.13 -10.33 -13.00
C SER A 136 5.83 -11.67 -12.31
N ILE A 137 4.74 -11.76 -11.54
CA ILE A 137 4.33 -13.01 -10.89
C ILE A 137 3.95 -14.07 -11.93
N THR A 138 3.21 -13.71 -12.97
CA THR A 138 2.85 -14.64 -14.06
C THR A 138 4.08 -15.17 -14.78
N LEU A 139 5.09 -14.31 -15.02
CA LEU A 139 6.36 -14.69 -15.65
C LEU A 139 7.17 -15.68 -14.81
N LEU A 140 7.05 -15.67 -13.46
CA LEU A 140 7.71 -16.65 -12.60
C LEU A 140 7.26 -18.10 -12.89
N GLY A 141 6.08 -18.28 -13.45
CA GLY A 141 5.58 -19.60 -13.87
C GLY A 141 6.17 -20.12 -15.18
N VAL A 142 6.92 -19.30 -15.91
CA VAL A 142 7.50 -19.66 -17.21
C VAL A 142 8.96 -20.05 -17.01
N LYS A 143 9.40 -21.13 -17.70
CA LYS A 143 10.82 -21.52 -17.71
C LYS A 143 11.65 -20.47 -18.44
N MET A 144 12.63 -19.92 -17.73
CA MET A 144 13.55 -18.90 -18.25
C MET A 144 14.95 -19.12 -17.69
N PRO A 145 16.00 -18.54 -18.30
CA PRO A 145 17.35 -18.58 -17.76
C PRO A 145 17.38 -18.02 -16.33
N THR A 146 18.26 -18.57 -15.50
CA THR A 146 18.33 -18.25 -14.05
C THR A 146 18.53 -16.75 -13.78
N GLU A 147 19.31 -16.06 -14.62
CA GLU A 147 19.58 -14.63 -14.51
C GLU A 147 18.29 -13.79 -14.65
N TRP A 148 17.49 -14.10 -15.68
CA TRP A 148 16.19 -13.46 -15.89
C TRP A 148 15.19 -13.81 -14.79
N LEU A 149 15.29 -15.01 -14.23
CA LEU A 149 14.44 -15.43 -13.12
C LEU A 149 14.74 -14.58 -11.86
N PHE A 150 16.01 -14.36 -11.53
CA PHE A 150 16.39 -13.47 -10.42
C PHE A 150 15.90 -12.06 -10.63
N PHE A 151 16.05 -11.52 -11.83
CA PHE A 151 15.51 -10.19 -12.17
C PHE A 151 13.99 -10.13 -11.99
N THR A 152 13.27 -11.13 -12.50
CA THR A 152 11.81 -11.21 -12.39
C THR A 152 11.34 -11.37 -10.95
N VAL A 153 12.04 -12.16 -10.12
CA VAL A 153 11.78 -12.28 -8.68
C VAL A 153 11.99 -10.95 -7.96
N GLY A 154 13.07 -10.25 -8.26
CA GLY A 154 13.33 -8.91 -7.71
C GLY A 154 12.23 -7.91 -8.09
N LEU A 155 11.82 -7.94 -9.36
CA LEU A 155 10.74 -7.11 -9.87
C LEU A 155 9.38 -7.45 -9.21
N ALA A 156 9.10 -8.75 -9.01
CA ALA A 156 7.93 -9.19 -8.27
C ALA A 156 7.95 -8.68 -6.82
N GLY A 157 9.10 -8.74 -6.14
CA GLY A 157 9.27 -8.17 -4.81
C GLY A 157 9.02 -6.65 -4.77
N ALA A 158 9.61 -5.92 -5.71
CA ALA A 158 9.44 -4.47 -5.82
C ALA A 158 7.98 -4.09 -6.04
N SER A 159 7.31 -4.78 -6.94
CA SER A 159 5.91 -4.49 -7.32
C SER A 159 4.86 -5.06 -6.36
N THR A 160 5.19 -5.99 -5.46
CA THR A 160 4.25 -6.54 -4.47
C THR A 160 4.38 -5.83 -3.13
N ILE A 161 5.51 -5.96 -2.45
CA ILE A 161 5.72 -5.38 -1.12
C ILE A 161 5.85 -3.85 -1.20
N GLY A 162 6.50 -3.33 -2.27
CA GLY A 162 6.55 -1.89 -2.52
C GLY A 162 5.15 -1.30 -2.69
N THR A 163 4.28 -1.98 -3.45
CA THR A 163 2.88 -1.59 -3.64
C THR A 163 2.10 -1.55 -2.33
N GLN A 164 2.34 -2.49 -1.42
CA GLN A 164 1.70 -2.49 -0.10
C GLN A 164 1.97 -1.19 0.65
N ILE A 165 3.21 -0.72 0.66
CA ILE A 165 3.60 0.52 1.36
C ILE A 165 2.92 1.73 0.72
N VAL A 166 2.94 1.82 -0.61
CA VAL A 166 2.27 2.92 -1.34
C VAL A 166 0.75 2.89 -1.14
N THR A 167 0.14 1.70 -1.00
CA THR A 167 -1.29 1.56 -0.71
C THR A 167 -1.65 2.17 0.65
N TYR A 168 -0.83 1.96 1.68
CA TYR A 168 -1.02 2.63 2.98
C TYR A 168 -0.95 4.15 2.87
N ALA A 169 0.02 4.67 2.11
CA ALA A 169 0.15 6.10 1.88
C ALA A 169 -1.07 6.67 1.15
N TYR A 170 -1.59 5.97 0.14
CA TYR A 170 -2.77 6.41 -0.61
C TYR A 170 -4.03 6.47 0.25
N VAL A 171 -4.28 5.45 1.08
CA VAL A 171 -5.39 5.48 2.04
C VAL A 171 -5.24 6.65 3.00
N GLY A 172 -4.01 6.88 3.50
CA GLY A 172 -3.72 8.01 4.39
C GLY A 172 -3.99 9.39 3.77
N GLN A 173 -3.82 9.54 2.45
CA GLN A 173 -4.13 10.78 1.72
C GLN A 173 -5.62 10.95 1.42
N CYS A 174 -6.37 9.86 1.28
CA CYS A 174 -7.79 9.92 0.92
C CYS A 174 -8.71 10.27 2.09
N TYR A 175 -8.33 9.93 3.32
CA TYR A 175 -9.17 10.20 4.49
C TYR A 175 -8.75 11.49 5.21
N PRO A 176 -9.73 12.33 5.66
CA PRO A 176 -9.48 13.45 6.54
C PRO A 176 -8.77 13.03 7.83
N MET A 177 -8.02 13.95 8.45
CA MET A 177 -7.19 13.65 9.63
C MET A 177 -7.98 12.99 10.78
N GLY A 178 -9.24 13.41 11.02
CA GLY A 178 -10.07 12.90 12.12
C GLY A 178 -10.45 11.42 12.00
N ILE A 179 -10.56 10.88 10.77
CA ILE A 179 -10.94 9.47 10.51
C ILE A 179 -9.85 8.66 9.82
N ARG A 180 -8.70 9.27 9.57
CA ARG A 180 -7.57 8.63 8.83
C ARG A 180 -7.09 7.36 9.49
N SER A 181 -6.86 7.39 10.80
CA SER A 181 -6.41 6.21 11.55
C SER A 181 -7.43 5.09 11.52
N THR A 182 -8.72 5.42 11.62
CA THR A 182 -9.83 4.47 11.50
C THR A 182 -9.86 3.87 10.08
N GLY A 183 -9.73 4.69 9.04
CA GLY A 183 -9.71 4.24 7.64
C GLY A 183 -8.54 3.28 7.35
N ILE A 184 -7.34 3.63 7.77
CA ILE A 184 -6.14 2.78 7.64
C ILE A 184 -6.32 1.49 8.45
N GLY A 185 -6.80 1.58 9.69
CA GLY A 185 -7.00 0.44 10.58
C GLY A 185 -7.98 -0.57 10.00
N PHE A 186 -9.15 -0.13 9.51
CA PHE A 186 -10.14 -1.01 8.90
C PHE A 186 -9.64 -1.61 7.57
N ALA A 187 -9.04 -0.81 6.69
CA ALA A 187 -8.47 -1.32 5.45
C ALA A 187 -7.40 -2.38 5.72
N SER A 188 -6.50 -2.11 6.68
CA SER A 188 -5.47 -3.07 7.11
C SER A 188 -6.08 -4.32 7.75
N GLY A 189 -7.11 -4.17 8.59
CA GLY A 189 -7.82 -5.28 9.22
C GLY A 189 -8.45 -6.22 8.20
N VAL A 190 -9.16 -5.67 7.21
CA VAL A 190 -9.69 -6.45 6.07
C VAL A 190 -8.56 -7.11 5.29
N GLY A 191 -7.47 -6.39 5.03
CA GLY A 191 -6.30 -6.95 4.36
C GLY A 191 -5.69 -8.15 5.09
N ARG A 192 -5.68 -8.14 6.43
CA ARG A 192 -5.17 -9.26 7.25
C ARG A 192 -5.94 -10.57 6.99
N SER A 193 -7.24 -10.51 6.73
CA SER A 193 -8.00 -11.71 6.35
C SER A 193 -7.50 -12.29 5.02
N GLY A 194 -7.11 -11.45 4.06
CA GLY A 194 -6.44 -11.88 2.83
C GLY A 194 -5.10 -12.58 3.10
N ALA A 195 -4.30 -12.03 4.01
CA ALA A 195 -3.03 -12.62 4.41
C ALA A 195 -3.20 -14.02 5.04
N ILE A 196 -4.26 -14.24 5.82
CA ILE A 196 -4.58 -15.53 6.45
C ILE A 196 -5.06 -16.54 5.40
N LEU A 197 -5.91 -16.10 4.47
CA LEU A 197 -6.47 -16.99 3.45
C LEU A 197 -5.45 -17.38 2.38
N ALA A 198 -4.47 -16.53 2.09
CA ALA A 198 -3.51 -16.75 1.02
C ALA A 198 -2.73 -18.08 1.13
N PRO A 199 -2.06 -18.40 2.26
CA PRO A 199 -1.35 -19.67 2.37
C PRO A 199 -2.28 -20.88 2.26
N ILE A 200 -3.52 -20.76 2.72
CA ILE A 200 -4.52 -21.85 2.70
C ILE A 200 -4.96 -22.12 1.27
N VAL A 201 -5.39 -21.07 0.54
CA VAL A 201 -5.87 -21.18 -0.84
C VAL A 201 -4.77 -21.70 -1.76
N ILE A 202 -3.58 -21.09 -1.69
CA ILE A 202 -2.45 -21.53 -2.52
C ILE A 202 -1.99 -22.93 -2.11
N GLY A 203 -2.05 -23.27 -0.81
CA GLY A 203 -1.74 -24.61 -0.31
C GLY A 203 -2.64 -25.68 -0.89
N THR A 204 -3.94 -25.42 -1.01
CA THR A 204 -4.88 -26.35 -1.64
C THR A 204 -4.60 -26.51 -3.14
N LEU A 205 -4.29 -25.42 -3.86
CA LEU A 205 -3.95 -25.48 -5.28
C LEU A 205 -2.65 -26.26 -5.54
N VAL A 206 -1.63 -26.04 -4.71
CA VAL A 206 -0.37 -26.81 -4.78
C VAL A 206 -0.62 -28.29 -4.43
N GLY A 207 -1.51 -28.58 -3.47
CA GLY A 207 -1.93 -29.95 -3.12
C GLY A 207 -2.65 -30.68 -4.24
N MET A 208 -3.30 -29.96 -5.16
CA MET A 208 -3.91 -30.52 -6.37
C MET A 208 -2.89 -30.87 -7.46
N ALA A 209 -1.59 -30.68 -7.20
CA ALA A 209 -0.50 -30.94 -8.14
C ALA A 209 -0.65 -30.20 -9.48
N LEU A 210 -1.19 -28.98 -9.45
CA LEU A 210 -1.33 -28.14 -10.62
C LEU A 210 0.03 -27.76 -11.20
N PRO A 211 0.16 -27.54 -12.52
CA PRO A 211 1.37 -27.05 -13.14
C PRO A 211 1.87 -25.76 -12.47
N LEU A 212 3.18 -25.58 -12.39
CA LEU A 212 3.84 -24.42 -11.80
C LEU A 212 3.24 -23.09 -12.29
N GLN A 213 3.04 -22.99 -13.59
CA GLN A 213 2.47 -21.80 -14.22
C GLN A 213 1.08 -21.45 -13.68
N GLN A 214 0.22 -22.45 -13.45
CA GLN A 214 -1.13 -22.22 -12.95
C GLN A 214 -1.11 -21.71 -11.50
N ASN A 215 -0.18 -22.19 -10.67
CA ASN A 215 -0.01 -21.71 -9.31
C ASN A 215 0.40 -20.23 -9.29
N PHE A 216 1.34 -19.83 -10.16
CA PHE A 216 1.74 -18.42 -10.24
C PHE A 216 0.65 -17.52 -10.84
N ILE A 217 -0.12 -17.99 -11.81
CA ILE A 217 -1.30 -17.27 -12.32
C ILE A 217 -2.33 -17.06 -11.19
N ALA A 218 -2.58 -18.06 -10.37
CA ALA A 218 -3.49 -17.94 -9.23
C ALA A 218 -3.03 -16.86 -8.22
N ILE A 219 -1.71 -16.73 -8.02
CA ILE A 219 -1.12 -15.67 -7.17
C ILE A 219 -1.18 -14.29 -7.88
N ALA A 220 -1.17 -14.25 -9.20
CA ALA A 220 -1.23 -13.01 -9.98
C ALA A 220 -2.65 -12.43 -10.11
N ILE A 221 -3.71 -13.26 -10.08
CA ILE A 221 -5.11 -12.80 -10.17
C ILE A 221 -5.43 -11.71 -9.15
N PRO A 222 -5.10 -11.83 -7.85
CA PRO A 222 -5.28 -10.77 -6.88
C PRO A 222 -4.68 -9.42 -7.28
N ALA A 223 -3.53 -9.41 -7.95
CA ALA A 223 -2.90 -8.16 -8.43
C ALA A 223 -3.77 -7.48 -9.48
N VAL A 224 -4.37 -8.24 -10.40
CA VAL A 224 -5.29 -7.69 -11.42
C VAL A 224 -6.54 -7.12 -10.77
N ILE A 225 -7.13 -7.84 -9.81
CA ILE A 225 -8.31 -7.35 -9.07
C ILE A 225 -7.98 -6.07 -8.31
N ALA A 226 -6.82 -6.02 -7.64
CA ALA A 226 -6.37 -4.83 -6.92
C ALA A 226 -6.12 -3.64 -7.87
N ALA A 227 -5.54 -3.88 -9.06
CA ALA A 227 -5.36 -2.85 -10.09
C ALA A 227 -6.71 -2.24 -10.50
N ILE A 228 -7.71 -3.10 -10.79
CA ILE A 228 -9.06 -2.65 -11.15
C ILE A 228 -9.68 -1.87 -9.99
N ALA A 229 -9.60 -2.37 -8.75
CA ALA A 229 -10.13 -1.70 -7.58
C ALA A 229 -9.53 -0.30 -7.41
N VAL A 230 -8.21 -0.16 -7.53
CA VAL A 230 -7.52 1.14 -7.47
C VAL A 230 -7.95 2.06 -8.61
N ALA A 231 -8.10 1.55 -9.83
CA ALA A 231 -8.56 2.34 -10.98
C ALA A 231 -9.98 2.90 -10.78
N MET A 232 -10.83 2.18 -10.03
CA MET A 232 -12.20 2.59 -9.74
C MET A 232 -12.32 3.60 -8.57
N ILE A 233 -11.27 3.81 -7.77
CA ILE A 233 -11.29 4.80 -6.68
C ILE A 233 -11.47 6.20 -7.26
N ASN A 234 -12.43 6.94 -6.74
CA ASN A 234 -12.66 8.32 -7.16
C ASN A 234 -11.78 9.28 -6.35
N HIS A 235 -10.69 9.76 -6.98
CA HIS A 235 -9.73 10.66 -6.34
C HIS A 235 -10.27 12.08 -6.12
N SER A 236 -11.22 12.56 -6.92
CA SER A 236 -11.79 13.89 -6.78
C SER A 236 -12.58 14.11 -5.49
N ARG A 237 -12.89 13.04 -4.76
CA ARG A 237 -13.54 13.06 -3.44
C ARG A 237 -12.55 12.78 -2.29
N SER A 238 -11.25 12.79 -2.55
CA SER A 238 -10.24 12.62 -1.52
C SER A 238 -10.00 13.93 -0.78
N ALA A 239 -9.55 13.84 0.47
CA ALA A 239 -9.21 15.01 1.27
C ALA A 239 -8.08 15.84 0.65
N SER A 240 -7.19 15.22 -0.15
CA SER A 240 -6.10 15.90 -0.85
C SER A 240 -6.56 16.74 -2.05
N ALA A 241 -7.66 16.36 -2.72
CA ALA A 241 -8.19 17.14 -3.85
C ALA A 241 -8.70 18.53 -3.44
N HIS A 242 -9.15 18.69 -2.19
CA HIS A 242 -9.59 19.99 -1.67
C HIS A 242 -8.44 20.95 -1.31
N HIS A 243 -7.18 20.49 -1.32
CA HIS A 243 -6.01 21.34 -1.06
C HIS A 243 -5.31 21.84 -2.33
N GLU A 244 -5.62 21.28 -3.50
CA GLU A 244 -5.06 21.72 -4.78
C GLU A 244 -5.84 22.90 -5.41
N ASP A 245 -7.06 23.19 -4.93
CA ASP A 245 -7.93 24.25 -5.44
C ASP A 245 -7.90 25.55 -4.60
N VAL A 246 -6.95 25.69 -3.66
CA VAL A 246 -6.70 26.89 -2.85
C VAL A 246 -5.26 27.35 -3.01
#